data_e5bd4617068c6053c18b7a9b61e6e447
#
_entry.id   e5bd4617068c6053c18b7a9b61e6e447
#
_cell.length_a   1.000
_cell.length_b   1.000
_cell.length_c   1.000
_cell.angle_alpha   90.00
_cell.angle_beta   90.00
_cell.angle_gamma   90.00
#
_symmetry.space_group_name_H-M   'P 1'
#
loop_
_entity.id
_entity.type
_entity.pdbx_description
1 polymer ?
#
loop_
_entity_poly.entity_id
_entity_poly.type
_entity_poly.pdbx_seq_one_letter_code
_entity_poly.pdbx_strand_id
1 'polypeptide(L)'
;PLLELHVTADHLLLLNDKPFPVDRLQGEVVKLVHRLGSRHLISIESDREASYDLYFQVQNQLMMAYSQLRDEYARKQYGKTFALLSKAQKDRVRNLCPQRITESYAHARTFQDKSVSADAEEKKGGES
;
A
#
# COMPACT_ATOMS: atom_id res chain seq x y z
N PRO A 1 -12.51 -7.58 3.68
CA PRO A 1 -11.21 -8.04 4.16
C PRO A 1 -10.17 -6.94 4.12
N LEU A 2 -9.67 -6.69 5.29
CA LEU A 2 -8.74 -5.60 5.54
C LEU A 2 -7.42 -6.18 6.05
N LEU A 3 -6.33 -5.73 5.45
CA LEU A 3 -4.99 -6.06 5.94
C LEU A 3 -4.55 -4.90 6.80
N GLU A 4 -4.44 -5.12 8.10
CA GLU A 4 -4.05 -4.07 9.03
C GLU A 4 -2.58 -4.19 9.37
N LEU A 5 -1.82 -3.16 9.05
CA LEU A 5 -0.41 -3.09 9.36
C LEU A 5 -0.19 -2.06 10.44
N HIS A 6 0.61 -2.42 11.43
CA HIS A 6 0.92 -1.53 12.54
C HIS A 6 2.43 -1.52 12.78
N VAL A 7 3.03 -0.36 12.65
CA VAL A 7 4.46 -0.18 12.94
C VAL A 7 4.55 0.35 14.37
N THR A 8 5.08 -0.48 15.26
CA THR A 8 5.05 -0.16 16.70
C THR A 8 6.26 0.65 17.12
N ALA A 9 6.14 1.27 18.29
CA ALA A 9 7.26 2.00 18.89
C ALA A 9 8.44 1.09 19.22
N ASP A 10 8.19 -0.21 19.35
CA ASP A 10 9.24 -1.20 19.66
C ASP A 10 9.89 -1.75 18.40
N HIS A 11 9.72 -1.09 17.27
CA HIS A 11 10.31 -1.50 15.99
C HIS A 11 9.81 -2.84 15.49
N LEU A 12 8.53 -3.13 15.75
CA LEU A 12 7.89 -4.34 15.24
C LEU A 12 6.85 -3.99 14.20
N LEU A 13 6.74 -4.84 13.21
CA LEU A 13 5.62 -4.78 12.29
C LEU A 13 4.60 -5.83 12.73
N LEU A 14 3.37 -5.38 12.95
CA LEU A 14 2.26 -6.28 13.24
C LEU A 14 1.35 -6.34 12.02
N LEU A 15 0.97 -7.54 11.65
CA LEU A 15 0.00 -7.76 10.59
C LEU A 15 -1.21 -8.40 11.23
N ASN A 16 -2.32 -7.67 11.26
CA ASN A 16 -3.54 -8.09 11.95
C ASN A 16 -3.24 -8.49 13.38
N ASP A 17 -2.46 -7.62 14.06
CA ASP A 17 -2.07 -7.74 15.47
C ASP A 17 -1.06 -8.84 15.79
N LYS A 18 -0.44 -9.43 14.77
CA LYS A 18 0.57 -10.46 14.99
C LYS A 18 1.90 -10.04 14.39
N PRO A 19 3.01 -10.30 15.08
CA PRO A 19 4.32 -9.98 14.51
C PRO A 19 4.51 -10.65 13.15
N PHE A 20 5.04 -9.88 12.21
CA PHE A 20 5.22 -10.36 10.85
C PHE A 20 6.53 -9.80 10.29
N PRO A 21 7.37 -10.63 9.65
CA PRO A 21 8.63 -10.14 9.09
C PRO A 21 8.37 -9.21 7.90
N VAL A 22 8.97 -8.02 7.96
CA VAL A 22 8.70 -7.00 6.95
C VAL A 22 9.13 -7.46 5.55
N ASP A 23 10.17 -8.27 5.45
CA ASP A 23 10.67 -8.72 4.15
C ASP A 23 9.75 -9.73 3.46
N ARG A 24 8.69 -10.18 4.13
CA ARG A 24 7.69 -11.06 3.53
C ARG A 24 6.41 -10.32 3.17
N LEU A 25 6.36 -9.03 3.44
CA LEU A 25 5.13 -8.27 3.24
C LEU A 25 4.72 -8.20 1.77
N GLN A 26 5.69 -8.05 0.87
CA GLN A 26 5.40 -8.01 -0.56
C GLN A 26 4.57 -9.22 -1.00
N GLY A 27 5.01 -10.42 -0.63
CA GLY A 27 4.30 -11.64 -1.00
C GLY A 27 2.91 -11.72 -0.40
N GLU A 28 2.77 -11.25 0.83
CA GLU A 28 1.48 -11.27 1.50
C GLU A 28 0.48 -10.34 0.82
N VAL A 29 0.94 -9.16 0.41
CA VAL A 29 0.08 -8.21 -0.30
C VAL A 29 -0.33 -8.76 -1.67
N VAL A 30 0.62 -9.36 -2.38
CA VAL A 30 0.32 -9.95 -3.69
C VAL A 30 -0.76 -11.03 -3.56
N LYS A 31 -0.65 -11.87 -2.54
CA LYS A 31 -1.68 -12.90 -2.28
C LYS A 31 -3.04 -12.26 -2.00
N LEU A 32 -3.06 -11.21 -1.21
CA LEU A 32 -4.30 -10.53 -0.86
C LEU A 32 -4.98 -9.99 -2.11
N VAL A 33 -4.21 -9.31 -2.97
CA VAL A 33 -4.77 -8.73 -4.18
C VAL A 33 -5.19 -9.80 -5.18
N HIS A 34 -4.44 -10.91 -5.28
CA HIS A 34 -4.86 -12.01 -6.13
C HIS A 34 -6.20 -12.57 -5.70
N ARG A 35 -6.46 -12.61 -4.39
CA ARG A 35 -7.70 -13.17 -3.86
C ARG A 35 -8.87 -12.18 -3.97
N LEU A 36 -8.64 -10.92 -3.70
CA LEU A 36 -9.70 -9.93 -3.58
C LEU A 36 -9.79 -8.94 -4.74
N GLY A 37 -8.75 -8.85 -5.54
CA GLY A 37 -8.71 -7.88 -6.63
C GLY A 37 -8.86 -6.46 -6.11
N SER A 38 -9.65 -5.65 -6.80
CA SER A 38 -9.82 -4.24 -6.43
C SER A 38 -10.59 -4.04 -5.12
N ARG A 39 -11.08 -5.11 -4.51
CA ARG A 39 -11.76 -5.00 -3.23
C ARG A 39 -10.84 -5.09 -2.04
N HIS A 40 -9.55 -5.31 -2.26
CA HIS A 40 -8.60 -5.33 -1.15
C HIS A 40 -8.47 -3.95 -0.51
N LEU A 41 -8.09 -3.94 0.74
CA LEU A 41 -7.84 -2.69 1.44
C LEU A 41 -6.74 -2.92 2.46
N ILE A 42 -5.77 -2.03 2.48
CA ILE A 42 -4.64 -2.10 3.40
C ILE A 42 -4.67 -0.84 4.25
N SER A 43 -4.58 -1.01 5.56
CA SER A 43 -4.43 0.14 6.44
C SER A 43 -3.07 0.07 7.11
N ILE A 44 -2.43 1.23 7.27
CA ILE A 44 -1.14 1.34 7.94
C ILE A 44 -1.30 2.32 9.09
N GLU A 45 -0.97 1.86 10.28
CA GLU A 45 -0.93 2.71 11.45
C GLU A 45 0.49 2.72 12.00
N SER A 46 1.04 3.89 12.27
CA SER A 46 2.36 4.02 12.86
C SER A 46 2.26 4.66 14.23
N ASP A 47 2.90 4.06 15.21
CA ASP A 47 3.02 4.67 16.52
C ASP A 47 3.87 5.93 16.41
N ARG A 48 3.63 6.87 17.30
CA ARG A 48 4.32 8.14 17.28
C ARG A 48 5.83 7.98 17.36
N GLU A 49 6.28 7.01 18.15
CA GLU A 49 7.71 6.77 18.37
C GLU A 49 8.25 5.65 17.47
N ALA A 50 7.49 5.26 16.46
CA ALA A 50 7.89 4.18 15.60
C ALA A 50 9.13 4.53 14.78
N SER A 51 9.93 3.51 14.47
CA SER A 51 11.12 3.68 13.68
C SER A 51 10.76 4.14 12.26
N TYR A 52 11.37 5.25 11.84
CA TYR A 52 11.19 5.72 10.48
C TYR A 52 11.73 4.69 9.48
N ASP A 53 12.82 4.03 9.85
CA ASP A 53 13.43 3.02 8.99
C ASP A 53 12.49 1.85 8.73
N LEU A 54 11.83 1.35 9.77
CA LEU A 54 10.88 0.26 9.61
C LEU A 54 9.67 0.70 8.79
N TYR A 55 9.16 1.90 9.06
CA TYR A 55 8.07 2.45 8.27
C TYR A 55 8.44 2.50 6.79
N PHE A 56 9.66 2.94 6.52
CA PHE A 56 10.16 3.05 5.15
C PHE A 56 10.26 1.69 4.48
N GLN A 57 10.70 0.68 5.23
CA GLN A 57 10.75 -0.69 4.71
C GLN A 57 9.36 -1.21 4.36
N VAL A 58 8.36 -0.88 5.20
CA VAL A 58 6.98 -1.26 4.92
C VAL A 58 6.52 -0.63 3.62
N GLN A 59 6.74 0.68 3.46
CA GLN A 59 6.35 1.37 2.23
C GLN A 59 7.02 0.75 1.00
N ASN A 60 8.28 0.39 1.14
CA ASN A 60 9.03 -0.20 0.04
C ASN A 60 8.46 -1.54 -0.38
N GLN A 61 8.09 -2.37 0.61
CA GLN A 61 7.48 -3.66 0.33
C GLN A 61 6.13 -3.51 -0.38
N LEU A 62 5.35 -2.51 0.04
CA LEU A 62 4.07 -2.25 -0.61
C LEU A 62 4.27 -1.80 -2.05
N MET A 63 5.24 -0.92 -2.28
CA MET A 63 5.56 -0.46 -3.63
C MET A 63 5.95 -1.63 -4.53
N MET A 64 6.80 -2.53 -4.01
CA MET A 64 7.22 -3.69 -4.77
C MET A 64 6.07 -4.63 -5.08
N ALA A 65 5.13 -4.77 -4.14
CA ALA A 65 3.96 -5.61 -4.37
C ALA A 65 3.10 -5.08 -5.52
N TYR A 66 2.82 -3.78 -5.50
CA TYR A 66 1.99 -3.21 -6.57
C TYR A 66 2.73 -3.19 -7.90
N SER A 67 4.04 -3.00 -7.88
CA SER A 67 4.84 -3.08 -9.09
C SER A 67 4.75 -4.48 -9.71
N GLN A 68 4.88 -5.49 -8.87
CA GLN A 68 4.76 -6.89 -9.33
C GLN A 68 3.38 -7.15 -9.92
N LEU A 69 2.33 -6.71 -9.23
CA LEU A 69 0.96 -6.94 -9.68
C LEU A 69 0.69 -6.25 -11.02
N ARG A 70 1.19 -5.03 -11.18
CA ARG A 70 1.00 -4.30 -12.43
C ARG A 70 1.78 -4.92 -13.57
N ASP A 71 2.96 -5.46 -13.28
CA ASP A 71 3.70 -6.22 -14.30
C ASP A 71 2.94 -7.48 -14.72
N GLU A 72 2.31 -8.16 -13.78
CA GLU A 72 1.51 -9.35 -14.10
C GLU A 72 0.35 -8.98 -15.03
N TYR A 73 -0.36 -7.91 -14.72
CA TYR A 73 -1.44 -7.42 -15.56
C TYR A 73 -0.92 -7.02 -16.95
N ALA A 74 0.20 -6.29 -16.97
CA ALA A 74 0.76 -5.81 -18.22
C ALA A 74 1.15 -6.97 -19.14
N ARG A 75 1.79 -7.99 -18.59
CA ARG A 75 2.20 -9.16 -19.37
C ARG A 75 1.00 -9.93 -19.88
N LYS A 76 -0.03 -10.07 -19.05
CA LYS A 76 -1.21 -10.82 -19.41
C LYS A 76 -2.01 -10.12 -20.50
N GLN A 77 -2.14 -8.79 -20.41
CA GLN A 77 -2.95 -8.03 -21.35
C GLN A 77 -2.19 -7.61 -22.60
N TYR A 78 -0.90 -7.33 -22.47
CA TYR A 78 -0.15 -6.71 -23.55
C TYR A 78 1.14 -7.45 -23.91
N GLY A 79 1.50 -8.48 -23.17
CA GLY A 79 2.72 -9.26 -23.43
C GLY A 79 4.01 -8.53 -23.12
N LYS A 80 3.95 -7.45 -22.35
CA LYS A 80 5.12 -6.63 -22.00
C LYS A 80 5.07 -6.27 -20.53
N THR A 81 6.25 -5.90 -19.99
CA THR A 81 6.28 -5.36 -18.62
C THR A 81 5.62 -3.99 -18.57
N PHE A 82 5.19 -3.60 -17.41
CA PHE A 82 4.50 -2.33 -17.22
C PHE A 82 5.32 -1.14 -17.74
N ALA A 83 6.64 -1.16 -17.48
CA ALA A 83 7.51 -0.04 -17.88
C ALA A 83 7.53 0.20 -19.38
N LEU A 84 7.27 -0.84 -20.18
CA LEU A 84 7.31 -0.75 -21.64
C LEU A 84 5.97 -0.35 -22.27
N LEU A 85 4.94 -0.17 -21.46
CA LEU A 85 3.61 0.15 -21.98
C LEU A 85 3.52 1.63 -22.36
N SER A 86 2.57 1.93 -23.27
CA SER A 86 2.24 3.32 -23.57
C SER A 86 1.57 3.96 -22.36
N LYS A 87 1.45 5.29 -22.38
CA LYS A 87 0.79 5.99 -21.28
C LYS A 87 -0.65 5.52 -21.10
N ALA A 88 -1.38 5.36 -22.19
CA ALA A 88 -2.77 4.91 -22.11
C ALA A 88 -2.86 3.50 -21.52
N GLN A 89 -1.94 2.62 -21.92
CA GLN A 89 -1.92 1.26 -21.40
C GLN A 89 -1.56 1.23 -19.92
N LYS A 90 -0.60 2.07 -19.52
CA LYS A 90 -0.23 2.18 -18.10
C LYS A 90 -1.41 2.65 -17.27
N ASP A 91 -2.15 3.64 -17.75
CA ASP A 91 -3.31 4.16 -17.04
C ASP A 91 -4.37 3.07 -16.88
N ARG A 92 -4.57 2.26 -17.91
CA ARG A 92 -5.52 1.17 -17.82
C ARG A 92 -5.12 0.13 -16.79
N VAL A 93 -3.84 -0.22 -16.74
CA VAL A 93 -3.35 -1.17 -15.74
C VAL A 93 -3.50 -0.60 -14.34
N ARG A 94 -3.20 0.69 -14.15
CA ARG A 94 -3.37 1.33 -12.84
C ARG A 94 -4.83 1.29 -12.39
N ASN A 95 -5.76 1.47 -13.31
CA ASN A 95 -7.18 1.41 -12.98
C ASN A 95 -7.64 0.00 -12.62
N LEU A 96 -7.03 -1.01 -13.23
CA LEU A 96 -7.36 -2.39 -12.94
C LEU A 96 -6.71 -2.89 -11.66
N CYS A 97 -5.59 -2.28 -11.27
CA CYS A 97 -4.86 -2.64 -10.06
C CYS A 97 -4.59 -1.38 -9.25
N PRO A 98 -5.63 -0.80 -8.62
CA PRO A 98 -5.44 0.42 -7.85
C PRO A 98 -4.75 0.14 -6.51
N GLN A 99 -4.01 1.12 -6.03
CA GLN A 99 -3.44 1.06 -4.69
C GLN A 99 -4.52 1.48 -3.70
N ARG A 100 -4.89 0.57 -2.83
CA ARG A 100 -5.93 0.83 -1.85
C ARG A 100 -5.33 0.79 -0.45
N ILE A 101 -4.66 1.86 -0.10
CA ILE A 101 -3.93 1.98 1.16
C ILE A 101 -4.41 3.21 1.89
N THR A 102 -4.74 3.06 3.17
CA THR A 102 -5.02 4.18 4.06
C THR A 102 -3.93 4.22 5.12
N GLU A 103 -3.56 5.43 5.53
CA GLU A 103 -2.51 5.60 6.54
C GLU A 103 -3.02 6.48 7.67
N SER A 104 -2.60 6.14 8.89
CA SER A 104 -2.88 6.96 10.05
C SER A 104 -1.69 6.93 10.99
N TYR A 105 -1.58 8.00 11.77
CA TYR A 105 -0.51 8.14 12.75
C TYR A 105 -1.15 8.41 14.10
N ALA A 106 -0.61 7.78 15.12
CA ALA A 106 -1.18 7.93 16.46
C ALA A 106 -1.32 9.39 16.87
N HIS A 107 -0.31 10.21 16.55
CA HIS A 107 -0.35 11.62 16.92
C HIS A 107 -1.26 12.46 16.03
N ALA A 108 -1.52 12.00 14.81
CA ALA A 108 -2.37 12.73 13.88
C ALA A 108 -3.85 12.58 14.23
N ARG A 109 -4.19 11.53 14.94
CA ARG A 109 -5.60 11.28 15.26
C ARG A 109 -6.15 12.22 16.32
N THR A 110 -5.30 13.00 16.91
CA THR A 110 -5.75 13.91 17.94
C THR A 110 -6.63 15.01 17.38
N PHE A 111 -6.67 15.14 16.10
CA PHE A 111 -7.51 16.11 15.46
C PHE A 111 -8.14 15.56 14.23
N GLN A 112 -8.09 15.13 13.85
CA GLN A 112 -8.69 14.89 12.87
C GLN A 112 -8.89 14.13 12.12
N ASP A 113 -8.51 13.93 11.62
CA ASP A 113 -8.62 13.47 10.76
C ASP A 113 -8.67 13.23 9.76
N LYS A 114 -8.32 13.28 9.43
CA LYS A 114 -8.27 13.29 8.43
C LYS A 114 -8.32 12.89 7.45
N SER A 115 -8.04 12.93 7.27
CA SER A 115 -7.97 12.77 6.26
C SER A 115 -7.89 12.42 5.51
N VAL A 116 -7.63 12.32 5.37
CA VAL A 116 -7.49 12.30 4.51
C VAL A 116 -7.47 12.10 3.80
N SER A 117 -7.26 11.91 3.62
CA SER A 117 -7.14 12.02 2.80
C SER A 117 -7.11 11.83 2.06
N ALA A 118 -7.04 11.66 1.97
CA ALA A 118 -6.93 11.88 1.25
C ALA A 118 -7.00 11.80 0.52
N ASP A 119 -6.97 11.65 0.46
CA ASP A 119 -6.99 12.04 -0.13
C ASP A 119 -6.80 12.24 -0.61
N ALA A 120 -6.78 11.90 -0.44
CA ALA A 120 -6.56 12.54 -0.71
C ALA A 120 -6.33 12.82 -1.25
N GLU A 121 -6.15 12.79 -1.20
CA GLU A 121 -5.93 13.48 -1.44
C GLU A 121 -5.75 13.86 -1.87
N GLU A 122 -5.64 13.66 -1.91
CA GLU A 122 -5.46 14.40 -2.04
C GLU A 122 -5.30 14.80 -2.39
N LYS A 123 -5.14 14.64 -2.35
CA LYS A 123 -4.95 15.38 -2.34
C LYS A 123 -4.75 15.71 -2.63
N LYS A 124 -4.63 15.53 -2.62
CA LYS A 124 -4.38 16.19 -2.59
C LYS A 124 -4.22 16.46 -2.96
N GLY A 125 -4.36 15.84 -2.94
CA GLY A 125 -4.14 16.51 -3.17
C GLY A 125 -4.08 16.71 -3.33
N GLY A 126 -4.14 16.44 -3.36
CA GLY A 126 -4.03 17.12 -3.45
C GLY A 126 -3.97 17.31 -3.39
N GLU A 127 -3.90 17.35 -3.44
CA GLU A 127 -3.82 17.92 -3.16
C GLU A 127 -3.62 17.98 -3.22
N SER A 128 -3.72 17.56 -3.26
CA SER A 128 -3.57 17.97 -3.11
C SER A 128 -3.35 18.02 -2.99
#